data_9d67ca5456338d9f94a55e3b86cb1506
#
_entry.id   9d67ca5456338d9f94a55e3b86cb1506
#
_cell.length_a   1.000
_cell.length_b   1.000
_cell.length_c   1.000
_cell.angle_alpha   90.00
_cell.angle_beta   90.00
_cell.angle_gamma   90.00
#
_symmetry.space_group_name_H-M   'P 1'
#
loop_
_entity.id
_entity.type
_entity.pdbx_description
1 polymer ?
#
loop_
_entity_poly.entity_id
_entity_poly.type
_entity_poly.pdbx_seq_one_letter_code
_entity_poly.pdbx_strand_id
1 'polypeptide(L)'
;MYPFLIAAAIIVSDQVIKNILANALASGPITVIKNFFYLVYVENYGIAFGMFKNKVLFFIVTNCIISAAVAFMIYKYRNKSVPAAICLSLILGGAIGNVIDRIRFGYVIDYLSFTIFPPVFNL
;
A
#
# COMPACT_ATOMS: atom_id res chain seq x y z
N MET A 1 -9.70 -20.04 4.84
CA MET A 1 -8.23 -19.86 4.86
C MET A 1 -7.70 -19.11 3.63
N TYR A 2 -8.22 -19.36 2.41
CA TYR A 2 -7.70 -18.73 1.17
C TYR A 2 -7.61 -17.17 1.19
N PRO A 3 -8.54 -16.40 1.80
CA PRO A 3 -8.41 -14.93 1.75
C PRO A 3 -7.18 -14.41 2.50
N PHE A 4 -6.83 -15.03 3.62
CA PHE A 4 -5.62 -14.65 4.37
C PHE A 4 -4.33 -15.05 3.64
N LEU A 5 -4.35 -16.11 2.83
CA LEU A 5 -3.24 -16.46 1.94
C LEU A 5 -3.06 -15.42 0.83
N ILE A 6 -4.18 -14.92 0.27
CA ILE A 6 -4.14 -13.81 -0.70
C ILE A 6 -3.54 -12.57 -0.05
N ALA A 7 -4.02 -12.18 1.14
CA ALA A 7 -3.47 -11.03 1.84
C ALA A 7 -1.97 -11.18 2.12
N ALA A 8 -1.52 -12.36 2.56
CA ALA A 8 -0.10 -12.63 2.77
C ALA A 8 0.72 -12.53 1.47
N ALA A 9 0.19 -13.06 0.35
CA ALA A 9 0.85 -12.93 -0.95
C ALA A 9 0.96 -11.46 -1.39
N ILE A 10 -0.08 -10.65 -1.15
CA ILE A 10 -0.05 -9.21 -1.45
C ILE A 10 0.99 -8.48 -0.58
N ILE A 11 1.06 -8.78 0.72
CA ILE A 11 2.09 -8.18 1.61
C ILE A 11 3.49 -8.48 1.08
N VAL A 12 3.76 -9.74 0.74
CA VAL A 12 5.08 -10.13 0.21
C VAL A 12 5.35 -9.42 -1.12
N SER A 13 4.38 -9.41 -2.04
CA SER A 13 4.51 -8.75 -3.34
C SER A 13 4.76 -7.25 -3.19
N ASP A 14 4.01 -6.56 -2.33
CA ASP A 14 4.18 -5.13 -2.04
C ASP A 14 5.59 -4.83 -1.56
N GLN A 15 6.09 -5.57 -0.57
CA GLN A 15 7.43 -5.35 -0.02
C GLN A 15 8.54 -5.68 -1.02
N VAL A 16 8.38 -6.72 -1.84
CA VAL A 16 9.34 -7.07 -2.89
C VAL A 16 9.37 -5.99 -3.98
N ILE A 17 8.20 -5.57 -4.48
CA ILE A 17 8.08 -4.55 -5.52
C ILE A 17 8.68 -3.23 -5.02
N LYS A 18 8.33 -2.78 -3.82
CA LYS A 18 8.88 -1.55 -3.23
C LYS A 18 10.40 -1.59 -3.12
N ASN A 19 10.96 -2.72 -2.70
CA ASN A 19 12.41 -2.86 -2.57
C ASN A 19 13.12 -2.85 -3.94
N ILE A 20 12.57 -3.54 -4.94
CA ILE A 20 13.09 -3.53 -6.31
C ILE A 20 13.01 -2.12 -6.91
N LEU A 21 11.85 -1.45 -6.77
CA LEU A 21 11.65 -0.13 -7.33
C LEU A 21 12.47 0.95 -6.61
N ALA A 22 12.65 0.87 -5.30
CA ALA A 22 13.54 1.78 -4.57
C ALA A 22 14.96 1.77 -5.15
N ASN A 23 15.49 0.59 -5.48
CA ASN A 23 16.79 0.46 -6.12
C ASN A 23 16.78 0.92 -7.58
N ALA A 24 15.78 0.52 -8.37
CA ALA A 24 15.69 0.87 -9.79
C ALA A 24 15.48 2.38 -10.03
N LEU A 25 14.76 3.04 -9.12
CA LEU A 25 14.44 4.46 -9.18
C LEU A 25 15.49 5.36 -8.52
N ALA A 26 16.57 4.81 -7.98
CA ALA A 26 17.67 5.57 -7.39
C ALA A 26 18.37 6.49 -8.41
N SER A 27 18.32 6.14 -9.70
CA SER A 27 18.87 6.94 -10.81
C SER A 27 17.87 7.90 -11.44
N GLY A 28 16.62 7.90 -10.99
CA GLY A 28 15.56 8.79 -11.45
C GLY A 28 14.28 8.09 -11.90
N PRO A 29 13.25 8.85 -12.30
CA PRO A 29 11.97 8.32 -12.73
C PRO A 29 12.07 7.45 -13.99
N ILE A 30 11.21 6.42 -14.06
CA ILE A 30 11.07 5.57 -15.24
C ILE A 30 9.75 5.91 -15.94
N THR A 31 9.84 6.26 -17.23
CA THR A 31 8.66 6.50 -18.07
C THR A 31 8.09 5.16 -18.54
N VAL A 32 6.87 4.83 -18.12
CA VAL A 32 6.14 3.64 -18.60
C VAL A 32 5.28 3.99 -19.81
N ILE A 33 4.48 5.07 -19.69
CA ILE A 33 3.68 5.63 -20.79
C ILE A 33 3.94 7.12 -20.83
N LYS A 34 4.54 7.58 -21.92
CA LYS A 34 4.89 8.99 -22.11
C LYS A 34 3.67 9.90 -21.92
N ASN A 35 3.84 10.95 -21.13
CA ASN A 35 2.83 11.95 -20.78
C ASN A 35 1.62 11.39 -20.01
N PHE A 36 1.69 10.16 -19.48
CA PHE A 36 0.57 9.57 -18.74
C PHE A 36 0.99 8.83 -17.46
N PHE A 37 1.94 7.88 -17.53
CA PHE A 37 2.28 7.01 -16.41
C PHE A 37 3.79 6.88 -16.22
N TYR A 38 4.22 7.15 -15.00
CA TYR A 38 5.61 7.10 -14.59
C TYR A 38 5.76 6.28 -13.31
N LEU A 39 6.90 5.61 -13.17
CA LEU A 39 7.34 5.10 -11.88
C LEU A 39 8.29 6.14 -11.27
N VAL A 40 8.00 6.52 -10.05
CA VAL A 40 8.76 7.52 -9.28
C VAL A 40 9.04 6.98 -7.88
N TYR A 41 10.00 7.54 -7.17
CA TYR A 41 10.21 7.22 -5.76
C TYR A 41 9.76 8.40 -4.91
N VAL A 42 8.74 8.18 -4.07
CA VAL A 42 8.20 9.21 -3.17
C VAL A 42 8.08 8.65 -1.75
N GLU A 43 8.66 9.37 -0.81
CA GLU A 43 8.50 9.09 0.62
C GLU A 43 7.24 9.78 1.16
N ASN A 44 6.21 9.00 1.43
CA ASN A 44 4.93 9.51 1.93
C ASN A 44 4.88 9.44 3.47
N TYR A 45 5.13 10.57 4.11
CA TYR A 45 5.09 10.73 5.57
C TYR A 45 3.69 10.93 6.15
N GLY A 46 2.67 11.03 5.33
CA GLY A 46 1.30 11.28 5.76
C GLY A 46 0.27 10.94 4.71
N ILE A 47 -0.89 11.59 4.79
CA ILE A 47 -1.92 11.55 3.74
C ILE A 47 -1.54 12.56 2.65
N ALA A 48 -2.10 12.38 1.45
CA ALA A 48 -1.98 13.32 0.34
C ALA A 48 -2.04 14.79 0.81
N PHE A 49 -1.16 15.64 0.25
CA PHE A 49 -1.01 17.07 0.60
C PHE A 49 -0.22 17.39 1.88
N GLY A 50 0.55 16.45 2.45
CA GLY A 50 1.42 16.73 3.61
C GLY A 50 0.68 17.02 4.92
N MET A 51 -0.63 16.79 4.98
CA MET A 51 -1.41 16.87 6.21
C MET A 51 -0.91 15.82 7.20
N PHE A 52 -0.74 16.21 8.47
CA PHE A 52 -0.25 15.34 9.55
C PHE A 52 1.20 14.84 9.38
N LYS A 53 2.05 15.60 8.71
CA LYS A 53 3.49 15.34 8.65
C LYS A 53 4.02 15.08 10.07
N ASN A 54 4.84 14.05 10.27
CA ASN A 54 5.38 13.60 11.54
C ASN A 54 4.42 12.87 12.51
N LYS A 55 3.23 12.46 12.09
CA LYS A 55 2.32 11.65 12.93
C LYS A 55 2.34 10.16 12.54
N VAL A 56 3.51 9.60 12.32
CA VAL A 56 3.70 8.20 11.90
C VAL A 56 2.95 7.22 12.81
N LEU A 57 3.05 7.40 14.13
CA LEU A 57 2.36 6.55 15.10
C LEU A 57 0.83 6.59 14.93
N PHE A 58 0.27 7.77 14.67
CA PHE A 58 -1.17 7.91 14.40
C PHE A 58 -1.59 7.08 13.20
N PHE A 59 -0.82 7.10 12.11
CA PHE A 59 -1.12 6.30 10.91
C PHE A 59 -0.92 4.81 11.13
N ILE A 60 0.08 4.40 11.90
CA ILE A 60 0.26 2.99 12.27
C ILE A 60 -0.96 2.50 13.06
N VAL A 61 -1.36 3.20 14.12
CA VAL A 61 -2.49 2.81 14.96
C VAL A 61 -3.79 2.77 14.15
N THR A 62 -4.07 3.79 13.36
CA THR A 62 -5.28 3.86 12.52
C THR A 62 -5.31 2.71 11.52
N ASN A 63 -4.20 2.46 10.81
CA ASN A 63 -4.12 1.35 9.87
C ASN A 63 -4.24 -0.02 10.55
N CYS A 64 -3.70 -0.20 11.74
CA CYS A 64 -3.88 -1.43 12.52
C CYS A 64 -5.35 -1.66 12.88
N ILE A 65 -6.07 -0.61 13.31
CA ILE A 65 -7.50 -0.69 13.61
C ILE A 65 -8.30 -1.06 12.34
N ILE A 66 -8.04 -0.40 11.22
CA ILE A 66 -8.70 -0.69 9.94
C ILE A 66 -8.39 -2.12 9.51
N SER A 67 -7.13 -2.55 9.59
CA SER A 67 -6.72 -3.92 9.23
C SER A 67 -7.41 -4.98 10.08
N ALA A 68 -7.57 -4.73 11.38
CA ALA A 68 -8.30 -5.63 12.27
C ALA A 68 -9.79 -5.71 11.90
N ALA A 69 -10.43 -4.57 11.57
CA ALA A 69 -11.81 -4.53 11.12
C ALA A 69 -11.99 -5.29 9.79
N VAL A 70 -11.09 -5.09 8.81
CA VAL A 70 -11.12 -5.79 7.53
C VAL A 70 -10.90 -7.30 7.72
N ALA A 71 -9.95 -7.71 8.58
CA ALA A 71 -9.72 -9.11 8.88
C ALA A 71 -10.96 -9.77 9.54
N PHE A 72 -11.65 -9.05 10.42
CA PHE A 72 -12.92 -9.50 11.00
C PHE A 72 -14.02 -9.65 9.93
N MET A 73 -14.12 -8.69 9.00
CA MET A 73 -15.06 -8.78 7.87
C MET A 73 -14.75 -9.99 6.98
N ILE A 74 -13.49 -10.23 6.65
CA ILE A 74 -13.06 -11.42 5.90
C ILE A 74 -13.52 -12.68 6.65
N TYR A 75 -13.22 -12.80 7.94
CA TYR A 75 -13.63 -13.95 8.74
C TYR A 75 -15.14 -14.18 8.67
N LYS A 76 -15.95 -13.11 8.81
CA LYS A 76 -17.41 -13.18 8.84
C LYS A 76 -18.04 -13.47 7.48
N TYR A 77 -17.48 -12.95 6.39
CA TYR A 77 -18.12 -12.95 5.07
C TYR A 77 -17.44 -13.82 4.01
N ARG A 78 -16.28 -14.47 4.31
CA ARG A 78 -15.50 -15.25 3.35
C ARG A 78 -16.27 -16.35 2.59
N ASN A 79 -17.32 -16.91 3.21
CA ASN A 79 -18.14 -17.97 2.63
C ASN A 79 -19.40 -17.43 1.93
N LYS A 80 -19.67 -16.11 2.02
CA LYS A 80 -20.88 -15.50 1.45
C LYS A 80 -20.65 -14.92 0.06
N SER A 81 -19.45 -14.41 -0.23
CA SER A 81 -19.11 -13.80 -1.51
C SER A 81 -17.61 -13.92 -1.75
N VAL A 82 -17.24 -14.70 -2.75
CA VAL A 82 -15.83 -14.87 -3.17
C VAL A 82 -15.22 -13.55 -3.66
N PRO A 83 -15.88 -12.77 -4.54
CA PRO A 83 -15.33 -11.49 -4.97
C PRO A 83 -15.10 -10.51 -3.81
N ALA A 84 -16.04 -10.41 -2.88
CA ALA A 84 -15.89 -9.56 -1.71
C ALA A 84 -14.72 -10.01 -0.82
N ALA A 85 -14.55 -11.31 -0.61
CA ALA A 85 -13.43 -11.85 0.16
C ALA A 85 -12.09 -11.55 -0.51
N ILE A 86 -11.99 -11.63 -1.84
CA ILE A 86 -10.78 -11.27 -2.59
C ILE A 86 -10.49 -9.77 -2.43
N CYS A 87 -11.47 -8.90 -2.67
CA CYS A 87 -11.29 -7.45 -2.53
C CYS A 87 -10.83 -7.06 -1.12
N LEU A 88 -11.45 -7.62 -0.08
CA LEU A 88 -11.05 -7.39 1.31
C LEU A 88 -9.63 -7.90 1.59
N SER A 89 -9.20 -9.00 0.95
CA SER A 89 -7.85 -9.53 1.10
C SER A 89 -6.80 -8.61 0.46
N LEU A 90 -7.10 -8.02 -0.70
CA LEU A 90 -6.24 -7.03 -1.35
C LEU A 90 -6.08 -5.79 -0.47
N ILE A 91 -7.20 -5.27 0.06
CA ILE A 91 -7.20 -4.13 0.98
C ILE A 91 -6.37 -4.44 2.23
N LEU A 92 -6.57 -5.62 2.85
CA LEU A 92 -5.83 -6.03 4.03
C LEU A 92 -4.33 -6.13 3.75
N GLY A 93 -3.95 -6.73 2.63
CA GLY A 93 -2.56 -6.89 2.23
C GLY A 93 -1.86 -5.54 2.04
N GLY A 94 -2.47 -4.62 1.28
CA GLY A 94 -1.92 -3.27 1.05
C GLY A 94 -1.85 -2.43 2.34
N ALA A 95 -2.88 -2.51 3.19
CA ALA A 95 -2.88 -1.81 4.48
C ALA A 95 -1.74 -2.27 5.39
N ILE A 96 -1.52 -3.59 5.50
CA ILE A 96 -0.42 -4.15 6.30
C ILE A 96 0.94 -3.81 5.67
N GLY A 97 1.09 -3.86 4.35
CA GLY A 97 2.30 -3.42 3.64
C GLY A 97 2.69 -2.00 4.01
N ASN A 98 1.74 -1.08 4.03
CA ASN A 98 1.94 0.31 4.43
C ASN A 98 2.23 0.50 5.92
N VAL A 99 1.77 -0.41 6.80
CA VAL A 99 2.16 -0.43 8.22
C VAL A 99 3.62 -0.87 8.35
N ILE A 100 4.02 -1.92 7.62
CA ILE A 100 5.41 -2.42 7.61
C ILE A 100 6.38 -1.31 7.18
N ASP A 101 6.06 -0.58 6.12
CA ASP A 101 6.89 0.54 5.66
C ASP A 101 7.07 1.58 6.76
N ARG A 102 5.97 2.00 7.41
CA ARG A 102 6.03 3.01 8.48
C ARG A 102 6.82 2.56 9.71
N ILE A 103 6.76 1.28 10.05
CA ILE A 103 7.56 0.72 11.16
C ILE A 103 9.05 0.68 10.79
N ARG A 104 9.39 0.34 9.54
CA ARG A 104 10.77 0.19 9.08
C ARG A 104 11.44 1.51 8.75
N PHE A 105 10.72 2.43 8.09
CA PHE A 105 11.30 3.63 7.48
C PHE A 105 10.73 4.93 8.06
N GLY A 106 9.58 4.91 8.72
CA GLY A 106 8.87 6.10 9.16
C GLY A 106 7.99 6.75 8.08
N TYR A 107 7.94 6.18 6.88
CA TYR A 107 7.13 6.63 5.74
C TYR A 107 6.65 5.45 4.91
N VAL A 108 5.76 5.70 3.95
CA VAL A 108 5.34 4.72 2.94
C VAL A 108 6.04 5.03 1.63
N ILE A 109 6.51 3.99 0.93
CA ILE A 109 7.07 4.14 -0.42
C ILE A 109 5.91 4.13 -1.42
N ASP A 110 5.69 5.28 -2.07
CA ASP A 110 4.75 5.44 -3.19
C ASP A 110 5.52 5.52 -4.50
N TYR A 111 5.00 4.87 -5.56
CA TYR A 111 5.74 4.74 -6.82
C TYR A 111 4.92 4.85 -8.10
N LEU A 112 3.59 4.81 -8.02
CA LEU A 112 2.69 4.92 -9.19
C LEU A 112 2.29 6.39 -9.37
N SER A 113 2.79 7.04 -10.41
CA SER A 113 2.51 8.44 -10.73
C SER A 113 1.76 8.56 -12.05
N PHE A 114 0.57 9.17 -12.00
CA PHE A 114 -0.25 9.46 -13.17
C PHE A 114 -0.37 10.97 -13.37
N THR A 115 -0.18 11.46 -14.59
CA THR A 115 -0.22 12.92 -14.87
C THR A 115 -1.60 13.56 -14.61
N ILE A 116 -2.67 12.76 -14.66
CA ILE A 116 -4.05 13.21 -14.41
C ILE A 116 -4.41 13.25 -12.92
N PHE A 117 -3.57 12.64 -12.05
CA PHE A 117 -3.78 12.62 -10.60
C PHE A 117 -2.54 13.12 -9.88
N PRO A 118 -2.63 14.23 -9.10
CA PRO A 118 -1.49 14.78 -8.37
C PRO A 118 -0.85 13.83 -7.33
N PRO A 119 -1.62 12.99 -6.58
CA PRO A 119 -1.02 12.04 -5.63
C PRO A 119 -0.27 10.92 -6.34
N VAL A 120 0.79 10.43 -5.70
CA VAL A 120 1.50 9.20 -6.07
C VAL A 120 0.96 8.07 -5.21
N PHE A 121 0.85 6.86 -5.77
CA PHE A 121 0.23 5.71 -5.13
C PHE A 121 1.20 4.53 -5.01
N ASN A 122 0.81 3.51 -4.25
CA ASN A 122 1.43 2.18 -4.20
C ASN A 122 0.36 1.09 -4.40
N LEU A 123 0.73 -0.17 -4.20
CA LEU A 123 -0.18 -1.33 -4.20
C LEU A 123 -1.18 -1.26 -3.05
#